data_351b8dc594eee59c73ecfed85260d653
#
_entry.id   351b8dc594eee59c73ecfed85260d653
#
_cell.length_a   1.000
_cell.length_b   1.000
_cell.length_c   1.000
_cell.angle_alpha   90.00
_cell.angle_beta   90.00
_cell.angle_gamma   90.00
#
_symmetry.space_group_name_H-M   'P 1'
#
loop_
_entity.id
_entity.type
_entity.pdbx_description
1 polymer ?
#
loop_
_entity_poly.entity_id
_entity_poly.type
_entity_poly.pdbx_seq_one_letter_code
_entity_poly.pdbx_strand_id
1 'polypeptide(L)'
;QNDTKRTSWYLSRRFGREDDIEVINFMNGGKSRSEIIQSGEKSRPQSNTWNPFAFSTEAFTAETMQSMLPQNVQGGEWQSRAIAMNKALVFGTKFWCVREGKTMSLQMLREHMTLEGMAKLYCRGLDDQWPEEAIAPLRNYLQDVPGFDMSLVRTPSAWTEEPRKQHAYLSGQFSETFTTFAETFGDVFAADAGDIDIRDSIHSDRILIVMIPALDTSAHTTSALGRMFVTQQSMLLARDLGYRLEGTDAQTLEVKKYKGSFPYICILDEVGAYYTDRIAVEATQVRSLEFSLIMTAQDQERIEGQTSATNTATLMQNAGTKFAGRIVSDDKTARTVKNAAGEEARARMGSLQRHDGVMGESWVDGNQITIQMESKIDVQDLIRLNAGEFFTVFQGDVVPSASVYIPDSEKSCDSDPVVINRYISVEA
;
A
#
# COMPACT_ATOMS: atom_id res chain seq x y z
N GLN A 1 -0.41 16.52 -0.98
CA GLN A 1 -1.50 16.13 -1.89
C GLN A 1 -1.77 17.18 -2.97
N ASN A 2 -1.92 18.47 -2.64
CA ASN A 2 -2.13 19.52 -3.64
C ASN A 2 -0.91 19.68 -4.56
N ASP A 3 0.30 19.58 -4.02
CA ASP A 3 1.53 19.63 -4.80
C ASP A 3 1.67 18.41 -5.71
N THR A 4 1.27 17.24 -5.26
CA THR A 4 1.26 16.03 -6.07
C THR A 4 0.31 16.17 -7.26
N LYS A 5 -0.91 16.69 -7.04
CA LYS A 5 -1.87 16.95 -8.12
C LYS A 5 -1.31 17.93 -9.15
N ARG A 6 -0.81 19.07 -8.69
CA ARG A 6 -0.23 20.11 -9.56
C ARG A 6 0.97 19.61 -10.34
N THR A 7 1.86 18.89 -9.67
CA THR A 7 3.07 18.34 -10.30
C THR A 7 2.73 17.26 -11.31
N SER A 8 1.81 16.36 -11.01
CA SER A 8 1.35 15.31 -11.94
C SER A 8 0.70 15.94 -13.18
N TRP A 9 -0.17 16.93 -12.99
CA TRP A 9 -0.78 17.66 -14.10
C TRP A 9 0.26 18.41 -14.95
N TYR A 10 1.19 19.12 -14.33
CA TYR A 10 2.26 19.84 -15.02
C TYR A 10 3.14 18.89 -15.84
N LEU A 11 3.58 17.80 -15.26
CA LEU A 11 4.46 16.84 -15.93
C LEU A 11 3.72 16.10 -17.05
N SER A 12 2.50 15.64 -16.82
CA SER A 12 1.73 14.93 -17.86
C SER A 12 1.51 15.82 -19.08
N ARG A 13 1.13 17.09 -18.88
CA ARG A 13 0.97 18.06 -19.96
C ARG A 13 2.28 18.35 -20.69
N ARG A 14 3.38 18.51 -19.93
CA ARG A 14 4.68 18.76 -20.53
C ARG A 14 5.17 17.63 -21.42
N PHE A 15 4.81 16.41 -21.11
CA PHE A 15 5.22 15.21 -21.84
C PHE A 15 4.13 14.64 -22.75
N GLY A 16 2.98 15.30 -22.89
CA GLY A 16 1.86 14.86 -23.74
C GLY A 16 1.22 13.56 -23.26
N ARG A 17 1.18 13.33 -21.93
CA ARG A 17 0.66 12.11 -21.31
C ARG A 17 -0.62 12.37 -20.49
N GLU A 18 -1.36 13.41 -20.80
CA GLU A 18 -2.58 13.76 -20.08
C GLU A 18 -3.68 12.69 -20.17
N ASP A 19 -3.68 11.93 -21.26
CA ASP A 19 -4.64 10.86 -21.49
C ASP A 19 -4.25 9.54 -20.77
N ASP A 20 -3.06 9.48 -20.18
CA ASP A 20 -2.58 8.30 -19.45
C ASP A 20 -2.90 8.34 -17.95
N ILE A 21 -3.46 9.46 -17.45
CA ILE A 21 -3.71 9.62 -16.02
C ILE A 21 -5.02 8.95 -15.61
N GLU A 22 -4.93 8.11 -14.59
CA GLU A 22 -6.05 7.48 -13.90
C GLU A 22 -5.99 7.87 -12.42
N VAL A 23 -7.14 8.13 -11.79
CA VAL A 23 -7.19 8.60 -10.41
C VAL A 23 -8.17 7.78 -9.59
N ILE A 24 -7.70 7.19 -8.50
CA ILE A 24 -8.53 6.63 -7.42
C ILE A 24 -8.47 7.63 -6.26
N ASN A 25 -9.56 8.32 -6.00
CA ASN A 25 -9.61 9.39 -4.99
C ASN A 25 -10.62 9.07 -3.90
N PHE A 26 -10.12 8.74 -2.72
CA PHE A 26 -10.94 8.47 -1.53
C PHE A 26 -11.23 9.74 -0.69
N MET A 27 -10.88 10.92 -1.18
CA MET A 27 -11.09 12.19 -0.45
C MET A 27 -12.50 12.73 -0.71
N ASN A 28 -13.24 13.01 0.36
CA ASN A 28 -14.61 13.49 0.29
C ASN A 28 -14.73 15.03 0.31
N GLY A 29 -13.62 15.76 0.30
CA GLY A 29 -13.61 17.22 0.30
C GLY A 29 -14.26 17.86 1.54
N GLY A 30 -14.36 17.15 2.66
CA GLY A 30 -14.94 17.64 3.91
C GLY A 30 -16.48 17.72 3.93
N LYS A 31 -17.17 17.36 2.84
CA LYS A 31 -18.64 17.28 2.82
C LYS A 31 -19.11 15.98 3.49
N SER A 32 -20.09 16.07 4.38
CA SER A 32 -20.71 14.87 4.94
C SER A 32 -21.61 14.21 3.88
N ARG A 33 -21.69 12.88 3.92
CA ARG A 33 -22.59 12.12 3.03
C ARG A 33 -24.06 12.55 3.18
N SER A 34 -24.45 12.96 4.37
CA SER A 34 -25.80 13.50 4.63
C SER A 34 -26.06 14.80 3.88
N GLU A 35 -25.05 15.69 3.82
CA GLU A 35 -25.14 16.95 3.07
C GLU A 35 -25.21 16.68 1.56
N ILE A 36 -24.44 15.73 1.07
CA ILE A 36 -24.45 15.31 -0.33
C ILE A 36 -25.81 14.72 -0.71
N ILE A 37 -26.36 13.83 0.10
CA ILE A 37 -27.70 13.25 -0.13
C ILE A 37 -28.80 14.33 -0.08
N GLN A 38 -28.70 15.26 0.88
CA GLN A 38 -29.69 16.32 1.06
C GLN A 38 -29.66 17.37 -0.06
N SER A 39 -28.49 17.69 -0.58
CA SER A 39 -28.35 18.66 -1.68
C SER A 39 -28.82 18.11 -3.02
N GLY A 40 -29.00 16.80 -3.15
CA GLY A 40 -29.27 16.14 -4.43
C GLY A 40 -28.10 16.23 -5.43
N GLU A 41 -27.01 16.84 -4.99
CA GLU A 41 -25.77 16.85 -5.76
C GLU A 41 -25.29 15.39 -5.86
N LYS A 42 -25.23 14.87 -7.07
CA LYS A 42 -24.42 13.68 -7.38
C LYS A 42 -22.96 14.11 -7.35
N SER A 43 -22.46 14.56 -6.18
CA SER A 43 -21.04 14.81 -6.05
C SER A 43 -20.35 13.46 -5.96
N ARG A 44 -20.15 12.82 -7.12
CA ARG A 44 -19.13 11.80 -7.21
C ARG A 44 -17.82 12.46 -6.81
N PRO A 45 -17.05 11.86 -5.89
CA PRO A 45 -15.66 12.29 -5.76
C PRO A 45 -15.08 12.31 -7.18
N GLN A 46 -14.21 13.26 -7.47
CA GLN A 46 -13.50 13.29 -8.74
C GLN A 46 -12.54 12.09 -8.79
N SER A 47 -13.08 10.93 -9.09
CA SER A 47 -12.42 9.63 -9.00
C SER A 47 -12.96 8.71 -10.08
N ASN A 48 -12.08 7.91 -10.65
CA ASN A 48 -12.50 6.68 -11.32
C ASN A 48 -12.99 5.68 -10.28
N THR A 49 -13.84 4.76 -10.70
CA THR A 49 -14.31 3.66 -9.87
C THR A 49 -13.33 2.48 -9.93
N TRP A 50 -13.25 1.75 -8.82
CA TRP A 50 -12.36 0.62 -8.70
C TRP A 50 -13.03 -0.53 -7.93
N ASN A 51 -12.82 -1.76 -8.40
CA ASN A 51 -13.25 -2.95 -7.69
C ASN A 51 -12.05 -3.89 -7.45
N PRO A 52 -11.49 -3.94 -6.23
CA PRO A 52 -10.32 -4.76 -5.93
C PRO A 52 -10.56 -6.26 -6.07
N PHE A 53 -11.81 -6.71 -6.16
CA PHE A 53 -12.19 -8.13 -6.19
C PHE A 53 -12.57 -8.64 -7.58
N ALA A 54 -12.77 -7.73 -8.55
CA ALA A 54 -13.28 -8.07 -9.88
C ALA A 54 -12.42 -9.12 -10.59
N PHE A 55 -11.12 -8.90 -10.65
CA PHE A 55 -10.15 -9.72 -11.38
C PHE A 55 -9.28 -10.59 -10.47
N SER A 56 -9.53 -10.57 -9.16
CA SER A 56 -8.78 -11.34 -8.17
C SER A 56 -9.20 -12.81 -8.14
N THR A 57 -8.25 -13.70 -7.87
CA THR A 57 -8.54 -15.10 -7.51
C THR A 57 -9.11 -15.16 -6.09
N GLU A 58 -9.69 -16.30 -5.72
CA GLU A 58 -10.21 -16.52 -4.37
C GLU A 58 -9.13 -16.32 -3.29
N ALA A 59 -7.94 -16.90 -3.52
CA ALA A 59 -6.82 -16.76 -2.60
C ALA A 59 -6.39 -15.30 -2.44
N PHE A 60 -6.31 -14.55 -3.52
CA PHE A 60 -5.93 -13.14 -3.51
C PHE A 60 -6.98 -12.26 -2.86
N THR A 61 -8.26 -12.54 -3.12
CA THR A 61 -9.36 -11.82 -2.45
C THR A 61 -9.33 -12.07 -0.94
N ALA A 62 -9.17 -13.32 -0.51
CA ALA A 62 -9.09 -13.65 0.91
C ALA A 62 -7.91 -12.97 1.60
N GLU A 63 -6.77 -12.89 0.93
CA GLU A 63 -5.59 -12.21 1.45
C GLU A 63 -5.76 -10.68 1.47
N THR A 64 -6.38 -10.10 0.45
CA THR A 64 -6.73 -8.67 0.44
C THR A 64 -7.64 -8.33 1.61
N MET A 65 -8.69 -9.11 1.87
CA MET A 65 -9.54 -8.92 3.03
C MET A 65 -8.76 -9.05 4.34
N GLN A 66 -7.89 -10.06 4.45
CA GLN A 66 -7.05 -10.24 5.64
C GLN A 66 -6.10 -9.07 5.87
N SER A 67 -5.56 -8.46 4.81
CA SER A 67 -4.65 -7.31 4.92
C SER A 67 -5.31 -6.06 5.52
N MET A 68 -6.63 -5.97 5.45
CA MET A 68 -7.40 -4.86 6.02
C MET A 68 -7.52 -4.95 7.54
N LEU A 69 -7.32 -6.15 8.14
CA LEU A 69 -7.40 -6.33 9.59
C LEU A 69 -6.23 -5.64 10.31
N PRO A 70 -6.45 -5.13 11.54
CA PRO A 70 -5.38 -4.62 12.37
C PRO A 70 -4.30 -5.69 12.61
N GLN A 71 -3.04 -5.36 12.41
CA GLN A 71 -1.94 -6.31 12.56
C GLN A 71 -1.65 -6.66 14.04
N ASN A 72 -2.11 -5.84 14.98
CA ASN A 72 -1.86 -6.00 16.41
C ASN A 72 -2.88 -6.91 17.13
N VAL A 73 -3.76 -7.58 16.42
CA VAL A 73 -4.67 -8.58 17.01
C VAL A 73 -3.87 -9.85 17.30
N GLN A 74 -3.07 -9.83 18.37
CA GLN A 74 -2.43 -11.02 18.93
C GLN A 74 -3.49 -11.88 19.62
N GLY A 75 -4.01 -12.85 18.89
CA GLY A 75 -4.97 -13.81 19.43
C GLY A 75 -5.04 -15.05 18.54
N GLY A 76 -4.06 -15.95 18.68
CA GLY A 76 -3.81 -17.06 17.77
C GLY A 76 -5.03 -17.87 17.31
N GLU A 77 -5.96 -18.23 18.20
CA GLU A 77 -7.11 -19.04 17.83
C GLU A 77 -8.23 -18.26 17.13
N TRP A 78 -8.55 -17.07 17.62
CA TRP A 78 -9.58 -16.20 17.03
C TRP A 78 -9.20 -15.72 15.63
N GLN A 79 -7.93 -15.37 15.45
CA GLN A 79 -7.42 -14.96 14.14
C GLN A 79 -7.47 -16.11 13.14
N SER A 80 -7.09 -17.33 13.54
CA SER A 80 -7.19 -18.52 12.70
C SER A 80 -8.61 -18.81 12.26
N ARG A 81 -9.59 -18.67 13.17
CA ARG A 81 -11.01 -18.85 12.89
C ARG A 81 -11.56 -17.76 11.97
N ALA A 82 -11.15 -16.48 12.16
CA ALA A 82 -11.53 -15.38 11.29
C ALA A 82 -10.97 -15.57 9.87
N ILE A 83 -9.77 -16.09 9.73
CA ILE A 83 -9.18 -16.45 8.44
C ILE A 83 -9.96 -17.59 7.78
N ALA A 84 -10.36 -18.61 8.53
CA ALA A 84 -11.17 -19.72 8.01
C ALA A 84 -12.54 -19.22 7.52
N MET A 85 -13.21 -18.36 8.31
CA MET A 85 -14.44 -17.70 7.91
C MET A 85 -14.26 -16.91 6.60
N ASN A 86 -13.23 -16.10 6.55
CA ASN A 86 -12.93 -15.27 5.38
C ASN A 86 -12.72 -16.13 4.12
N LYS A 87 -11.93 -17.19 4.22
CA LYS A 87 -11.71 -18.13 3.10
C LYS A 87 -13.03 -18.77 2.63
N ALA A 88 -13.85 -19.28 3.56
CA ALA A 88 -15.13 -19.89 3.23
C ALA A 88 -16.07 -18.89 2.54
N LEU A 89 -16.17 -17.66 3.06
CA LEU A 89 -16.95 -16.57 2.49
C LEU A 89 -16.52 -16.26 1.06
N VAL A 90 -15.22 -16.05 0.86
CA VAL A 90 -14.67 -15.65 -0.44
C VAL A 90 -14.84 -16.74 -1.48
N PHE A 91 -14.50 -17.99 -1.16
CA PHE A 91 -14.64 -19.11 -2.09
C PHE A 91 -16.08 -19.30 -2.52
N GLY A 92 -17.03 -19.37 -1.55
CA GLY A 92 -18.44 -19.53 -1.87
C GLY A 92 -19.02 -18.37 -2.69
N THR A 93 -18.69 -17.13 -2.31
CA THR A 93 -19.17 -15.93 -3.02
C THR A 93 -18.58 -15.85 -4.43
N LYS A 94 -17.30 -16.12 -4.59
CA LYS A 94 -16.63 -16.09 -5.92
C LYS A 94 -17.19 -17.14 -6.84
N PHE A 95 -17.35 -18.39 -6.36
CA PHE A 95 -17.92 -19.46 -7.14
C PHE A 95 -19.36 -19.12 -7.60
N TRP A 96 -20.18 -18.59 -6.67
CA TRP A 96 -21.52 -18.13 -7.02
C TRP A 96 -21.48 -17.02 -8.11
N CYS A 97 -20.61 -16.01 -7.94
CA CYS A 97 -20.49 -14.93 -8.91
C CYS A 97 -20.11 -15.45 -10.31
N VAL A 98 -19.12 -16.34 -10.40
CA VAL A 98 -18.68 -16.91 -11.67
C VAL A 98 -19.83 -17.68 -12.35
N ARG A 99 -20.59 -18.46 -11.58
CA ARG A 99 -21.73 -19.23 -12.10
C ARG A 99 -22.86 -18.35 -12.61
N GLU A 100 -23.14 -17.24 -11.92
CA GLU A 100 -24.19 -16.29 -12.28
C GLU A 100 -23.75 -15.24 -13.32
N GLY A 101 -22.48 -15.29 -13.76
CA GLY A 101 -21.93 -14.26 -14.65
C GLY A 101 -21.85 -12.88 -14.00
N LYS A 102 -21.67 -12.82 -12.68
CA LYS A 102 -21.57 -11.58 -11.91
C LYS A 102 -20.14 -11.30 -11.49
N THR A 103 -19.82 -10.03 -11.32
CA THR A 103 -18.54 -9.60 -10.75
C THR A 103 -18.66 -9.54 -9.22
N MET A 104 -17.73 -10.17 -8.51
CA MET A 104 -17.71 -10.10 -7.05
C MET A 104 -17.36 -8.67 -6.60
N SER A 105 -18.12 -8.15 -5.65
CA SER A 105 -17.95 -6.80 -5.11
C SER A 105 -17.91 -6.80 -3.59
N LEU A 106 -17.43 -5.64 -3.04
CA LEU A 106 -17.45 -5.40 -1.60
C LEU A 106 -18.83 -5.57 -0.98
N GLN A 107 -19.87 -5.09 -1.68
CA GLN A 107 -21.26 -5.19 -1.25
C GLN A 107 -21.70 -6.65 -1.13
N MET A 108 -21.39 -7.49 -2.11
CA MET A 108 -21.74 -8.93 -2.08
C MET A 108 -21.04 -9.67 -0.94
N LEU A 109 -19.75 -9.35 -0.71
CA LEU A 109 -19.03 -9.94 0.41
C LEU A 109 -19.66 -9.54 1.76
N ARG A 110 -20.05 -8.27 1.91
CA ARG A 110 -20.75 -7.78 3.11
C ARG A 110 -22.09 -8.49 3.32
N GLU A 111 -22.89 -8.67 2.28
CA GLU A 111 -24.19 -9.34 2.35
C GLU A 111 -24.07 -10.81 2.76
N HIS A 112 -23.07 -11.50 2.24
CA HIS A 112 -22.84 -12.92 2.57
C HIS A 112 -22.07 -13.12 3.88
N MET A 113 -21.47 -12.07 4.47
CA MET A 113 -20.61 -12.18 5.66
C MET A 113 -21.40 -12.58 6.93
N THR A 114 -22.71 -12.40 6.98
CA THR A 114 -23.52 -12.81 8.12
C THR A 114 -23.64 -14.33 8.19
N LEU A 115 -23.88 -14.91 9.39
CA LEU A 115 -24.08 -16.36 9.53
C LEU A 115 -25.21 -16.86 8.63
N GLU A 116 -26.30 -16.10 8.55
CA GLU A 116 -27.42 -16.38 7.66
C GLU A 116 -27.04 -16.30 6.18
N GLY A 117 -26.18 -15.30 5.82
CA GLY A 117 -25.68 -15.15 4.46
C GLY A 117 -24.84 -16.34 4.02
N MET A 118 -23.91 -16.79 4.89
CA MET A 118 -23.07 -17.97 4.63
C MET A 118 -23.91 -19.27 4.56
N ALA A 119 -24.88 -19.44 5.46
CA ALA A 119 -25.79 -20.57 5.44
C ALA A 119 -26.67 -20.60 4.17
N LYS A 120 -27.18 -19.43 3.74
CA LYS A 120 -27.91 -19.30 2.47
C LYS A 120 -27.06 -19.68 1.28
N LEU A 121 -25.79 -19.21 1.25
CA LEU A 121 -24.85 -19.51 0.18
C LEU A 121 -24.54 -21.01 0.13
N TYR A 122 -24.35 -21.65 1.29
CA TYR A 122 -24.18 -23.09 1.42
C TYR A 122 -25.41 -23.86 0.90
N CYS A 123 -26.63 -23.48 1.34
CA CYS A 123 -27.87 -24.10 0.89
C CYS A 123 -28.09 -23.98 -0.62
N ARG A 124 -27.77 -22.79 -1.18
CA ARG A 124 -27.78 -22.58 -2.62
C ARG A 124 -26.80 -23.53 -3.33
N GLY A 125 -25.59 -23.69 -2.79
CA GLY A 125 -24.63 -24.63 -3.33
C GLY A 125 -25.14 -26.07 -3.39
N LEU A 126 -25.88 -26.50 -2.37
CA LEU A 126 -26.52 -27.82 -2.35
C LEU A 126 -27.62 -27.91 -3.40
N ASP A 127 -28.50 -26.89 -3.50
CA ASP A 127 -29.63 -26.87 -4.41
C ASP A 127 -29.19 -26.83 -5.87
N ASP A 128 -28.18 -26.07 -6.16
CA ASP A 128 -27.57 -25.87 -7.48
C ASP A 128 -26.52 -26.94 -7.83
N GLN A 129 -26.32 -27.92 -6.96
CA GLN A 129 -25.35 -29.03 -7.14
C GLN A 129 -23.93 -28.53 -7.45
N TRP A 130 -23.44 -27.61 -6.64
CA TRP A 130 -22.05 -27.17 -6.81
C TRP A 130 -21.06 -28.32 -6.54
N PRO A 131 -19.88 -28.32 -7.19
CA PRO A 131 -18.86 -29.31 -6.91
C PRO A 131 -18.41 -29.23 -5.45
N GLU A 132 -17.94 -30.36 -4.94
CA GLU A 132 -17.53 -30.50 -3.54
C GLU A 132 -16.48 -29.48 -3.14
N GLU A 133 -15.53 -29.20 -4.01
CA GLU A 133 -14.46 -28.23 -3.79
C GLU A 133 -14.97 -26.81 -3.51
N ALA A 134 -16.12 -26.45 -4.07
CA ALA A 134 -16.75 -25.14 -3.87
C ALA A 134 -17.62 -25.09 -2.60
N ILE A 135 -18.21 -26.22 -2.22
CA ILE A 135 -19.13 -26.32 -1.05
C ILE A 135 -18.35 -26.60 0.24
N ALA A 136 -17.28 -27.42 0.17
CA ALA A 136 -16.56 -27.88 1.35
C ALA A 136 -16.06 -26.75 2.27
N PRO A 137 -15.51 -25.62 1.78
CA PRO A 137 -15.09 -24.53 2.66
C PRO A 137 -16.24 -23.96 3.49
N LEU A 138 -17.41 -23.76 2.89
CA LEU A 138 -18.61 -23.26 3.59
C LEU A 138 -19.12 -24.28 4.61
N ARG A 139 -19.21 -25.56 4.21
CA ARG A 139 -19.64 -26.64 5.10
C ARG A 139 -18.72 -26.76 6.31
N ASN A 140 -17.42 -26.84 6.09
CA ASN A 140 -16.43 -27.01 7.15
C ASN A 140 -16.51 -25.84 8.13
N TYR A 141 -16.56 -24.61 7.61
CA TYR A 141 -16.70 -23.43 8.48
C TYR A 141 -17.98 -23.50 9.33
N LEU A 142 -19.15 -23.78 8.74
CA LEU A 142 -20.41 -23.84 9.46
C LEU A 142 -20.42 -24.97 10.52
N GLN A 143 -19.79 -26.11 10.24
CA GLN A 143 -19.61 -27.20 11.20
C GLN A 143 -18.70 -26.82 12.38
N ASP A 144 -17.70 -25.98 12.13
CA ASP A 144 -16.73 -25.53 13.14
C ASP A 144 -17.28 -24.39 14.01
N VAL A 145 -18.43 -23.77 13.64
CA VAL A 145 -19.07 -22.74 14.48
C VAL A 145 -19.65 -23.38 15.74
N PRO A 146 -19.20 -23.03 16.95
CA PRO A 146 -19.69 -23.62 18.18
C PRO A 146 -21.22 -23.50 18.32
N GLY A 147 -21.85 -24.62 18.58
CA GLY A 147 -23.30 -24.69 18.78
C GLY A 147 -24.16 -24.61 17.52
N PHE A 148 -23.56 -24.62 16.32
CA PHE A 148 -24.28 -24.64 15.06
C PHE A 148 -24.71 -26.06 14.69
N ASP A 149 -26.00 -26.25 14.47
CA ASP A 149 -26.58 -27.53 14.04
C ASP A 149 -26.82 -27.51 12.53
N MET A 150 -26.04 -28.30 11.80
CA MET A 150 -26.13 -28.41 10.33
C MET A 150 -27.51 -28.97 9.87
N SER A 151 -28.22 -29.71 10.69
CA SER A 151 -29.58 -30.17 10.36
C SER A 151 -30.60 -29.03 10.26
N LEU A 152 -30.32 -27.94 10.96
CA LEU A 152 -31.12 -26.72 11.00
C LEU A 152 -30.62 -25.62 10.05
N VAL A 153 -29.63 -25.88 9.20
CA VAL A 153 -29.03 -24.87 8.34
C VAL A 153 -30.04 -24.10 7.48
N ARG A 154 -31.15 -24.75 7.07
CA ARG A 154 -32.22 -24.14 6.27
C ARG A 154 -33.25 -23.38 7.10
N THR A 155 -33.17 -23.44 8.44
CA THR A 155 -34.19 -22.86 9.33
C THR A 155 -33.53 -21.90 10.34
N PRO A 156 -33.10 -20.68 9.89
CA PRO A 156 -32.43 -19.72 10.76
C PRO A 156 -33.19 -19.35 12.03
N SER A 157 -34.52 -19.41 12.01
CA SER A 157 -35.36 -19.13 13.18
C SER A 157 -35.25 -20.17 14.30
N ALA A 158 -34.74 -21.36 13.99
CA ALA A 158 -34.50 -22.44 14.95
C ALA A 158 -33.10 -22.43 15.58
N TRP A 159 -32.21 -21.58 15.11
CA TRP A 159 -30.84 -21.49 15.63
C TRP A 159 -30.83 -20.89 17.04
N THR A 160 -29.99 -21.41 17.89
CA THR A 160 -29.71 -20.83 19.20
C THR A 160 -28.93 -19.50 19.07
N GLU A 161 -28.77 -18.77 20.16
CA GLU A 161 -27.99 -17.54 20.16
C GLU A 161 -26.50 -17.78 20.07
N GLU A 162 -25.99 -18.92 20.53
CA GLU A 162 -24.56 -19.18 20.64
C GLU A 162 -23.84 -19.14 19.29
N PRO A 163 -24.23 -19.84 18.23
CA PRO A 163 -23.60 -19.74 16.92
C PRO A 163 -23.58 -18.31 16.38
N ARG A 164 -24.68 -17.56 16.61
CA ARG A 164 -24.77 -16.15 16.18
C ARG A 164 -23.72 -15.27 16.89
N LYS A 165 -23.57 -15.44 18.19
CA LYS A 165 -22.57 -14.72 19.00
C LYS A 165 -21.16 -15.08 18.56
N GLN A 166 -20.86 -16.37 18.42
CA GLN A 166 -19.53 -16.84 17.99
C GLN A 166 -19.16 -16.31 16.61
N HIS A 167 -20.09 -16.39 15.66
CA HIS A 167 -19.87 -15.84 14.33
C HIS A 167 -19.73 -14.32 14.34
N ALA A 168 -20.53 -13.60 15.14
CA ALA A 168 -20.47 -12.14 15.24
C ALA A 168 -19.10 -11.64 15.75
N TYR A 169 -18.45 -12.37 16.65
CA TYR A 169 -17.10 -12.03 17.09
C TYR A 169 -16.07 -12.12 15.95
N LEU A 170 -16.23 -13.08 15.05
CA LEU A 170 -15.32 -13.25 13.91
C LEU A 170 -15.62 -12.23 12.81
N SER A 171 -16.87 -12.09 12.42
CA SER A 171 -17.28 -11.16 11.36
C SER A 171 -17.16 -9.70 11.78
N GLY A 172 -17.27 -9.40 13.08
CA GLY A 172 -17.13 -8.06 13.64
C GLY A 172 -15.80 -7.39 13.31
N GLN A 173 -14.73 -8.18 13.21
CA GLN A 173 -13.40 -7.66 12.84
C GLN A 173 -13.36 -7.09 11.43
N PHE A 174 -14.16 -7.61 10.53
CA PHE A 174 -14.26 -7.13 9.15
C PHE A 174 -15.38 -6.11 8.96
N SER A 175 -16.47 -6.23 9.74
CA SER A 175 -17.71 -5.48 9.55
C SER A 175 -17.51 -3.98 9.62
N GLU A 176 -16.69 -3.46 10.55
CA GLU A 176 -16.40 -2.04 10.66
C GLU A 176 -15.73 -1.51 9.40
N THR A 177 -14.66 -2.19 8.95
CA THR A 177 -13.92 -1.80 7.75
C THR A 177 -14.78 -1.86 6.50
N PHE A 178 -15.55 -2.94 6.33
CA PHE A 178 -16.44 -3.11 5.17
C PHE A 178 -17.59 -2.11 5.17
N THR A 179 -18.16 -1.82 6.33
CA THR A 179 -19.20 -0.79 6.46
C THR A 179 -18.65 0.58 6.10
N THR A 180 -17.50 0.94 6.65
CA THR A 180 -16.84 2.21 6.32
C THR A 180 -16.53 2.30 4.82
N PHE A 181 -16.00 1.26 4.21
CA PHE A 181 -15.69 1.28 2.79
C PHE A 181 -16.94 1.36 1.92
N ALA A 182 -17.98 0.58 2.23
CA ALA A 182 -19.23 0.60 1.46
C ALA A 182 -20.03 1.88 1.65
N GLU A 183 -20.00 2.48 2.84
CA GLU A 183 -20.81 3.65 3.16
C GLU A 183 -20.09 4.97 2.92
N THR A 184 -18.79 5.05 3.24
CA THR A 184 -18.00 6.27 3.08
C THR A 184 -17.43 6.41 1.68
N PHE A 185 -16.98 5.29 1.09
CA PHE A 185 -16.29 5.27 -0.20
C PHE A 185 -17.07 4.50 -1.28
N GLY A 186 -18.36 4.29 -1.08
CA GLY A 186 -19.21 3.52 -1.99
C GLY A 186 -19.27 4.08 -3.43
N ASP A 187 -18.96 5.36 -3.59
CA ASP A 187 -18.89 6.01 -4.91
C ASP A 187 -17.59 5.68 -5.66
N VAL A 188 -16.55 5.23 -4.94
CA VAL A 188 -15.26 4.81 -5.51
C VAL A 188 -15.23 3.30 -5.73
N PHE A 189 -15.79 2.52 -4.79
CA PHE A 189 -15.84 1.07 -4.91
C PHE A 189 -16.98 0.63 -5.82
N ALA A 190 -16.64 0.17 -7.03
CA ALA A 190 -17.61 -0.30 -8.02
C ALA A 190 -18.27 -1.62 -7.61
N ALA A 191 -19.54 -1.79 -8.00
CA ALA A 191 -20.26 -3.05 -7.88
C ALA A 191 -19.91 -4.05 -9.01
N ASP A 192 -19.46 -3.54 -10.14
CA ASP A 192 -18.99 -4.28 -11.31
C ASP A 192 -17.45 -4.28 -11.39
N ALA A 193 -16.88 -4.33 -12.62
CA ALA A 193 -15.42 -4.32 -12.80
C ALA A 193 -14.75 -3.00 -12.38
N GLY A 194 -15.50 -1.88 -12.41
CA GLY A 194 -14.94 -0.54 -12.23
C GLY A 194 -14.27 -0.01 -13.49
N ASP A 195 -13.84 1.26 -13.43
CA ASP A 195 -13.14 1.93 -14.54
C ASP A 195 -11.66 1.52 -14.59
N ILE A 196 -11.08 1.19 -13.44
CA ILE A 196 -9.65 0.89 -13.29
C ILE A 196 -9.42 -0.59 -13.00
N ASP A 197 -8.61 -1.22 -13.84
CA ASP A 197 -7.87 -2.44 -13.53
C ASP A 197 -6.39 -2.08 -13.34
N ILE A 198 -5.89 -2.17 -12.11
CA ILE A 198 -4.49 -1.83 -11.75
C ILE A 198 -3.49 -2.59 -12.64
N ARG A 199 -3.82 -3.82 -13.04
CA ARG A 199 -2.97 -4.61 -13.90
C ARG A 199 -2.88 -4.01 -15.31
N ASP A 200 -4.01 -3.58 -15.85
CA ASP A 200 -4.02 -2.90 -17.14
C ASP A 200 -3.29 -1.57 -17.07
N SER A 201 -3.46 -0.82 -15.99
CA SER A 201 -2.74 0.44 -15.74
C SER A 201 -1.23 0.23 -15.79
N ILE A 202 -0.70 -0.83 -15.15
CA ILE A 202 0.73 -1.15 -15.17
C ILE A 202 1.17 -1.61 -16.58
N HIS A 203 0.44 -2.53 -17.20
CA HIS A 203 0.83 -3.08 -18.51
C HIS A 203 0.75 -2.08 -19.65
N SER A 204 -0.17 -1.13 -19.55
CA SER A 204 -0.37 -0.06 -20.52
C SER A 204 0.44 1.20 -20.21
N ASP A 205 1.37 1.13 -19.24
CA ASP A 205 2.24 2.24 -18.83
C ASP A 205 1.46 3.51 -18.43
N ARG A 206 0.31 3.35 -17.76
CA ARG A 206 -0.52 4.47 -17.33
C ARG A 206 0.00 5.09 -16.03
N ILE A 207 -0.41 6.31 -15.77
CA ILE A 207 -0.06 7.06 -14.56
C ILE A 207 -1.23 6.93 -13.57
N LEU A 208 -1.12 5.98 -12.65
CA LEU A 208 -2.15 5.77 -11.63
C LEU A 208 -1.86 6.58 -10.37
N ILE A 209 -2.78 7.46 -10.00
CA ILE A 209 -2.71 8.28 -8.77
C ILE A 209 -3.75 7.76 -7.78
N VAL A 210 -3.29 7.30 -6.62
CA VAL A 210 -4.15 6.84 -5.53
C VAL A 210 -4.08 7.82 -4.37
N MET A 211 -5.21 8.42 -4.02
CA MET A 211 -5.29 9.44 -2.98
C MET A 211 -6.03 8.89 -1.76
N ILE A 212 -5.30 8.71 -0.67
CA ILE A 212 -5.81 8.18 0.60
C ILE A 212 -6.02 9.32 1.60
N PRO A 213 -7.20 9.45 2.23
CA PRO A 213 -7.55 10.58 3.09
C PRO A 213 -6.97 10.43 4.50
N ALA A 214 -5.69 10.73 4.68
CA ALA A 214 -5.02 10.57 5.97
C ALA A 214 -5.53 11.52 7.08
N LEU A 215 -6.13 12.66 6.71
CA LEU A 215 -6.64 13.65 7.67
C LEU A 215 -8.17 13.60 7.87
N ASP A 216 -8.90 13.03 6.90
CA ASP A 216 -10.37 13.04 6.90
C ASP A 216 -10.95 11.75 7.51
N THR A 217 -10.12 10.75 7.78
CA THR A 217 -10.56 9.45 8.30
C THR A 217 -9.68 8.97 9.44
N SER A 218 -10.11 7.88 10.10
CA SER A 218 -9.30 7.26 11.16
C SER A 218 -7.99 6.69 10.61
N ALA A 219 -6.96 6.63 11.44
CA ALA A 219 -5.69 6.00 11.09
C ALA A 219 -5.88 4.52 10.68
N HIS A 220 -6.86 3.82 11.26
CA HIS A 220 -7.23 2.46 10.90
C HIS A 220 -7.75 2.37 9.46
N THR A 221 -8.68 3.24 9.08
CA THR A 221 -9.26 3.29 7.73
C THR A 221 -8.20 3.63 6.68
N THR A 222 -7.38 4.64 6.95
CA THR A 222 -6.24 5.03 6.09
C THR A 222 -5.29 3.86 5.87
N SER A 223 -4.91 3.19 6.95
CA SER A 223 -4.02 2.03 6.91
C SER A 223 -4.63 0.85 6.15
N ALA A 224 -5.93 0.58 6.35
CA ALA A 224 -6.63 -0.51 5.66
C ALA A 224 -6.72 -0.26 4.14
N LEU A 225 -7.03 0.97 3.69
CA LEU A 225 -7.03 1.35 2.28
C LEU A 225 -5.64 1.18 1.63
N GLY A 226 -4.60 1.70 2.28
CA GLY A 226 -3.24 1.58 1.77
C GLY A 226 -2.75 0.14 1.68
N ARG A 227 -3.00 -0.67 2.73
CA ARG A 227 -2.66 -2.10 2.75
C ARG A 227 -3.41 -2.89 1.67
N MET A 228 -4.69 -2.61 1.48
CA MET A 228 -5.48 -3.22 0.41
C MET A 228 -4.85 -2.94 -0.96
N PHE A 229 -4.52 -1.67 -1.24
CA PHE A 229 -3.92 -1.28 -2.50
C PHE A 229 -2.56 -1.96 -2.74
N VAL A 230 -1.64 -1.88 -1.76
CA VAL A 230 -0.33 -2.55 -1.85
C VAL A 230 -0.46 -4.05 -2.03
N THR A 231 -1.38 -4.69 -1.30
CA THR A 231 -1.62 -6.13 -1.43
C THR A 231 -2.09 -6.50 -2.83
N GLN A 232 -3.02 -5.73 -3.41
CA GLN A 232 -3.48 -5.94 -4.79
C GLN A 232 -2.35 -5.77 -5.81
N GLN A 233 -1.56 -4.72 -5.68
CA GLN A 233 -0.41 -4.47 -6.55
C GLN A 233 0.59 -5.62 -6.49
N SER A 234 1.02 -6.03 -5.29
CA SER A 234 1.97 -7.14 -5.11
C SER A 234 1.48 -8.45 -5.72
N MET A 235 0.18 -8.72 -5.60
CA MET A 235 -0.42 -9.93 -6.17
C MET A 235 -0.45 -9.91 -7.69
N LEU A 236 -0.70 -8.75 -8.28
CA LEU A 236 -0.68 -8.58 -9.73
C LEU A 236 0.73 -8.82 -10.29
N LEU A 237 1.74 -8.27 -9.63
CA LEU A 237 3.13 -8.51 -9.97
C LEU A 237 3.51 -10.00 -9.85
N ALA A 238 3.03 -10.70 -8.80
CA ALA A 238 3.27 -12.13 -8.65
C ALA A 238 2.68 -12.97 -9.79
N ARG A 239 1.54 -12.55 -10.38
CA ARG A 239 0.94 -13.23 -11.54
C ARG A 239 1.78 -13.08 -12.81
N ASP A 240 2.57 -12.05 -12.91
CA ASP A 240 3.44 -11.80 -14.06
C ASP A 240 4.75 -12.61 -14.01
N LEU A 241 5.05 -13.27 -12.87
CA LEU A 241 6.16 -14.24 -12.77
C LEU A 241 5.95 -15.50 -13.64
N GLY A 242 4.71 -15.71 -14.12
CA GLY A 242 4.37 -16.86 -14.94
C GLY A 242 4.16 -18.15 -14.15
N TYR A 243 3.38 -19.07 -14.72
CA TYR A 243 3.06 -20.39 -14.11
C TYR A 243 3.36 -21.56 -15.04
N ARG A 244 3.66 -21.29 -16.32
CA ARG A 244 3.92 -22.34 -17.29
C ARG A 244 5.35 -22.82 -17.17
N LEU A 245 5.52 -24.14 -17.04
CA LEU A 245 6.82 -24.80 -17.02
C LEU A 245 7.27 -25.28 -18.39
N GLU A 246 6.31 -25.49 -19.32
CA GLU A 246 6.55 -26.04 -20.64
C GLU A 246 5.86 -25.21 -21.70
N GLY A 247 6.54 -25.01 -22.84
CA GLY A 247 6.04 -24.24 -23.97
C GLY A 247 7.15 -23.60 -24.80
N THR A 248 6.80 -22.67 -25.66
CA THR A 248 7.80 -21.84 -26.36
C THR A 248 8.40 -20.80 -25.41
N ASP A 249 9.56 -20.25 -25.75
CA ASP A 249 10.22 -19.19 -24.97
C ASP A 249 9.25 -18.02 -24.67
N ALA A 250 8.46 -17.61 -25.65
CA ALA A 250 7.44 -16.59 -25.48
C ALA A 250 6.32 -16.97 -24.48
N GLN A 251 6.07 -18.27 -24.29
CA GLN A 251 5.04 -18.77 -23.38
C GLN A 251 5.57 -19.07 -21.97
N THR A 252 6.85 -19.33 -21.82
CA THR A 252 7.47 -19.78 -20.56
C THR A 252 8.44 -18.78 -19.98
N LEU A 253 9.27 -18.12 -20.79
CA LEU A 253 10.34 -17.23 -20.35
C LEU A 253 10.02 -15.74 -20.59
N GLU A 254 9.28 -15.42 -21.65
CA GLU A 254 8.91 -14.04 -22.01
C GLU A 254 7.50 -13.65 -21.52
N VAL A 255 7.07 -14.20 -20.38
CA VAL A 255 5.71 -13.95 -19.83
C VAL A 255 5.56 -12.54 -19.29
N LYS A 256 6.63 -11.78 -19.19
CA LYS A 256 6.58 -10.37 -18.77
C LYS A 256 5.61 -9.60 -19.66
N LYS A 257 4.53 -9.12 -19.08
CA LYS A 257 3.51 -8.35 -19.80
C LYS A 257 3.85 -6.87 -19.90
N TYR A 258 4.58 -6.32 -18.93
CA TYR A 258 5.10 -4.97 -19.02
C TYR A 258 6.30 -4.94 -19.97
N LYS A 259 6.20 -4.13 -21.01
CA LYS A 259 7.21 -4.00 -22.08
C LYS A 259 7.72 -2.57 -22.22
N GLY A 260 7.65 -1.78 -21.19
CA GLY A 260 8.17 -0.42 -21.19
C GLY A 260 9.69 -0.36 -21.42
N SER A 261 10.16 0.73 -22.02
CA SER A 261 11.61 0.98 -22.20
C SER A 261 12.33 1.27 -20.87
N PHE A 262 11.57 1.61 -19.83
CA PHE A 262 12.05 1.90 -18.49
C PHE A 262 11.21 1.11 -17.49
N PRO A 263 11.73 0.79 -16.29
CA PRO A 263 10.95 0.14 -15.25
C PRO A 263 9.69 0.96 -14.90
N TYR A 264 8.57 0.28 -14.65
CA TYR A 264 7.38 0.92 -14.09
C TYR A 264 7.68 1.41 -12.68
N ILE A 265 7.46 2.70 -12.41
CA ILE A 265 7.83 3.33 -11.13
C ILE A 265 6.61 3.35 -10.22
N CYS A 266 6.71 2.70 -9.06
CA CYS A 266 5.74 2.79 -7.98
C CYS A 266 6.29 3.64 -6.84
N ILE A 267 5.57 4.68 -6.47
CA ILE A 267 5.92 5.56 -5.36
C ILE A 267 4.93 5.34 -4.23
N LEU A 268 5.42 4.82 -3.10
CA LEU A 268 4.67 4.63 -1.87
C LEU A 268 5.05 5.75 -0.88
N ASP A 269 4.21 6.77 -0.83
CA ASP A 269 4.43 7.92 0.06
C ASP A 269 3.90 7.62 1.46
N GLU A 270 4.66 7.99 2.51
CA GLU A 270 4.32 7.75 3.93
C GLU A 270 4.04 6.28 4.24
N VAL A 271 4.88 5.37 3.72
CA VAL A 271 4.69 3.92 3.83
C VAL A 271 4.52 3.42 5.26
N GLY A 272 5.06 4.12 6.24
CA GLY A 272 4.88 3.82 7.67
C GLY A 272 3.43 3.89 8.17
N ALA A 273 2.51 4.51 7.41
CA ALA A 273 1.10 4.57 7.76
C ALA A 273 0.32 3.28 7.38
N TYR A 274 0.79 2.54 6.35
CA TYR A 274 0.09 1.37 5.80
C TYR A 274 1.03 0.22 5.42
N TYR A 275 2.16 0.12 6.07
CA TYR A 275 3.13 -0.93 5.81
C TYR A 275 2.53 -2.33 5.93
N THR A 276 2.95 -3.21 5.03
CA THR A 276 2.68 -4.66 5.09
C THR A 276 3.98 -5.43 4.84
N ASP A 277 4.09 -6.64 5.37
CA ASP A 277 5.26 -7.51 5.13
C ASP A 277 5.44 -7.84 3.64
N ARG A 278 4.40 -7.70 2.83
CA ARG A 278 4.48 -7.85 1.38
C ARG A 278 5.39 -6.84 0.72
N ILE A 279 5.46 -5.62 1.24
CA ILE A 279 6.38 -4.59 0.72
C ILE A 279 7.84 -5.08 0.80
N ALA A 280 8.21 -5.75 1.89
CA ALA A 280 9.55 -6.31 2.02
C ALA A 280 9.81 -7.44 1.01
N VAL A 281 8.83 -8.31 0.78
CA VAL A 281 8.91 -9.36 -0.24
C VAL A 281 9.00 -8.74 -1.64
N GLU A 282 8.16 -7.77 -1.92
CA GLU A 282 8.14 -7.03 -3.18
C GLU A 282 9.51 -6.39 -3.46
N ALA A 283 10.07 -5.67 -2.49
CA ALA A 283 11.38 -5.05 -2.60
C ALA A 283 12.52 -6.03 -2.97
N THR A 284 12.36 -7.33 -2.68
CA THR A 284 13.35 -8.36 -3.06
C THR A 284 13.14 -8.91 -4.48
N GLN A 285 11.92 -8.88 -5.01
CA GLN A 285 11.53 -9.60 -6.23
C GLN A 285 11.22 -8.71 -7.43
N VAL A 286 10.85 -7.44 -7.21
CA VAL A 286 10.38 -6.55 -8.28
C VAL A 286 11.40 -6.25 -9.38
N ARG A 287 12.69 -6.39 -9.08
CA ARG A 287 13.76 -6.15 -10.06
C ARG A 287 13.62 -7.03 -11.32
N SER A 288 13.21 -8.29 -11.14
CA SER A 288 13.03 -9.22 -12.26
C SER A 288 11.77 -8.91 -13.10
N LEU A 289 10.88 -8.07 -12.59
CA LEU A 289 9.61 -7.69 -13.23
C LEU A 289 9.66 -6.33 -13.92
N GLU A 290 10.85 -5.71 -13.98
CA GLU A 290 11.02 -4.35 -14.51
C GLU A 290 10.16 -3.32 -13.78
N PHE A 291 10.12 -3.44 -12.46
CA PHE A 291 9.37 -2.59 -11.58
C PHE A 291 10.33 -1.91 -10.60
N SER A 292 10.20 -0.61 -10.41
CA SER A 292 11.00 0.18 -9.47
C SER A 292 10.13 0.66 -8.32
N LEU A 293 10.54 0.35 -7.09
CA LEU A 293 9.83 0.73 -5.89
C LEU A 293 10.55 1.88 -5.19
N ILE A 294 9.87 3.00 -5.04
CA ILE A 294 10.32 4.16 -4.26
C ILE A 294 9.42 4.28 -3.03
N MET A 295 10.02 4.25 -1.86
CA MET A 295 9.30 4.34 -0.59
C MET A 295 9.75 5.57 0.17
N THR A 296 8.81 6.33 0.72
CA THR A 296 9.08 7.43 1.63
C THR A 296 8.54 7.12 3.02
N ALA A 297 9.25 7.58 4.04
CA ALA A 297 8.83 7.53 5.43
C ALA A 297 9.49 8.67 6.21
N GLN A 298 8.84 9.14 7.26
CA GLN A 298 9.39 10.19 8.13
C GLN A 298 10.49 9.63 9.03
N ASP A 299 10.26 8.44 9.57
CA ASP A 299 11.18 7.74 10.46
C ASP A 299 11.07 6.22 10.32
N GLN A 300 12.11 5.51 10.73
CA GLN A 300 12.18 4.05 10.69
C GLN A 300 11.32 3.41 11.77
N GLU A 301 11.18 4.05 12.93
CA GLU A 301 10.43 3.57 14.08
C GLU A 301 8.96 3.42 13.74
N ARG A 302 8.41 4.28 12.89
CA ARG A 302 7.02 4.21 12.44
C ARG A 302 6.75 2.97 11.58
N ILE A 303 7.71 2.58 10.74
CA ILE A 303 7.63 1.33 9.97
C ILE A 303 7.70 0.14 10.95
N GLU A 304 8.61 0.16 11.91
CA GLU A 304 8.77 -0.89 12.91
C GLU A 304 7.52 -1.05 13.81
N GLY A 305 6.79 0.02 14.05
CA GLY A 305 5.51 -0.03 14.76
C GLY A 305 4.42 -0.81 14.02
N GLN A 306 4.56 -0.99 12.70
CA GLN A 306 3.62 -1.76 11.87
C GLN A 306 4.09 -3.20 11.63
N THR A 307 5.37 -3.51 11.85
CA THR A 307 5.96 -4.82 11.61
C THR A 307 7.03 -5.14 12.66
N SER A 308 8.04 -5.91 12.33
CA SER A 308 9.17 -6.21 13.20
C SER A 308 10.43 -5.42 12.82
N ALA A 309 11.33 -5.24 13.77
CA ALA A 309 12.65 -4.65 13.50
C ALA A 309 13.43 -5.45 12.42
N THR A 310 13.25 -6.78 12.37
CA THR A 310 13.87 -7.65 11.36
C THR A 310 13.36 -7.36 9.96
N ASN A 311 12.04 -7.23 9.78
CA ASN A 311 11.44 -6.94 8.48
C ASN A 311 11.83 -5.53 8.00
N THR A 312 11.85 -4.56 8.92
CA THR A 312 12.32 -3.19 8.60
C THR A 312 13.79 -3.18 8.19
N ALA A 313 14.66 -3.91 8.90
CA ALA A 313 16.07 -4.03 8.53
C ALA A 313 16.24 -4.68 7.15
N THR A 314 15.46 -5.73 6.85
CA THR A 314 15.44 -6.37 5.52
C THR A 314 15.02 -5.38 4.43
N LEU A 315 13.98 -4.59 4.66
CA LEU A 315 13.54 -3.55 3.74
C LEU A 315 14.65 -2.54 3.47
N MET A 316 15.29 -2.03 4.53
CA MET A 316 16.38 -1.06 4.43
C MET A 316 17.61 -1.62 3.72
N GLN A 317 17.91 -2.91 3.86
CA GLN A 317 19.02 -3.57 3.15
C GLN A 317 18.73 -3.72 1.65
N ASN A 318 17.48 -4.01 1.28
CA ASN A 318 17.07 -4.14 -0.13
C ASN A 318 16.92 -2.81 -0.86
N ALA A 319 16.77 -1.70 -0.14
CA ALA A 319 16.79 -0.37 -0.73
C ALA A 319 18.23 0.00 -1.17
N GLY A 320 18.54 -0.21 -2.43
CA GLY A 320 19.89 0.00 -2.99
C GLY A 320 20.33 1.46 -2.96
N THR A 321 19.41 2.40 -3.17
CA THR A 321 19.63 3.84 -3.06
C THR A 321 18.84 4.41 -1.90
N LYS A 322 19.45 5.26 -1.09
CA LYS A 322 18.80 5.96 0.01
C LYS A 322 18.91 7.45 -0.17
N PHE A 323 17.77 8.14 -0.06
CA PHE A 323 17.69 9.59 -0.05
C PHE A 323 17.42 10.04 1.38
N ALA A 324 18.41 10.66 2.02
CA ALA A 324 18.32 11.10 3.41
C ALA A 324 18.13 12.62 3.46
N GLY A 325 16.92 13.06 3.73
CA GLY A 325 16.58 14.45 3.96
C GLY A 325 16.90 14.90 5.39
N ARG A 326 16.45 16.12 5.73
CA ARG A 326 16.68 16.70 7.06
C ARG A 326 16.02 15.87 8.14
N ILE A 327 16.75 15.58 9.20
CA ILE A 327 16.25 14.99 10.46
C ILE A 327 16.28 16.00 11.59
N VAL A 328 15.58 15.71 12.68
CA VAL A 328 15.49 16.62 13.84
C VAL A 328 16.41 16.22 14.99
N SER A 329 16.73 14.93 15.10
CA SER A 329 17.48 14.37 16.23
C SER A 329 18.33 13.17 15.83
N ASP A 330 19.28 12.78 16.71
CA ASP A 330 20.02 11.51 16.58
C ASP A 330 19.11 10.34 16.99
N ASP A 331 18.32 9.89 16.08
CA ASP A 331 17.41 8.75 16.20
C ASP A 331 17.95 7.52 15.45
N LYS A 332 17.16 6.46 15.42
CA LYS A 332 17.49 5.23 14.71
C LYS A 332 17.62 5.43 13.21
N THR A 333 16.82 6.33 12.64
CA THR A 333 16.85 6.69 11.22
C THR A 333 18.19 7.31 10.85
N ALA A 334 18.67 8.28 11.65
CA ALA A 334 19.98 8.91 11.48
C ALA A 334 21.11 7.90 11.50
N ARG A 335 21.09 6.98 12.47
CA ARG A 335 22.09 5.91 12.60
C ARG A 335 22.08 4.95 11.42
N THR A 336 20.90 4.62 10.90
CA THR A 336 20.77 3.77 9.71
C THR A 336 21.38 4.42 8.47
N VAL A 337 21.14 5.72 8.28
CA VAL A 337 21.76 6.50 7.18
C VAL A 337 23.28 6.57 7.34
N LYS A 338 23.76 6.90 8.53
CA LYS A 338 25.19 6.95 8.87
C LYS A 338 25.89 5.61 8.58
N ASN A 339 25.29 4.50 9.01
CA ASN A 339 25.85 3.17 8.76
C ASN A 339 25.85 2.80 7.28
N ALA A 340 24.80 3.21 6.53
CA ALA A 340 24.74 2.98 5.09
C ALA A 340 25.78 3.81 4.29
N ALA A 341 26.10 5.01 4.77
CA ALA A 341 27.12 5.88 4.19
C ALA A 341 28.54 5.33 4.40
N GLY A 342 28.77 4.63 5.51
CA GLY A 342 30.06 4.07 5.87
C GLY A 342 31.04 5.13 6.37
N GLU A 343 32.31 4.73 6.45
CA GLU A 343 33.40 5.54 6.98
C GLU A 343 34.45 5.79 5.91
N GLU A 344 35.19 6.87 6.08
CA GLU A 344 36.35 7.21 5.25
C GLU A 344 37.55 7.63 6.11
N ALA A 345 38.75 7.44 5.57
CA ALA A 345 39.96 7.84 6.25
C ALA A 345 40.15 9.36 6.10
N ARG A 346 40.06 10.10 7.20
CA ARG A 346 40.35 11.54 7.23
C ARG A 346 41.64 11.84 7.96
N ALA A 347 42.42 12.69 7.36
CA ALA A 347 43.66 13.18 7.98
C ALA A 347 43.31 14.35 8.91
N ARG A 348 43.56 14.19 10.20
CA ARG A 348 43.48 15.29 11.17
C ARG A 348 44.87 15.69 11.67
N MET A 349 45.04 16.98 11.88
CA MET A 349 46.23 17.46 12.61
C MET A 349 46.16 17.02 14.07
N GLY A 350 47.18 16.29 14.52
CA GLY A 350 47.11 15.51 15.76
C GLY A 350 47.19 16.30 17.06
N SER A 351 47.75 17.50 17.08
CA SER A 351 47.79 18.37 18.28
C SER A 351 48.33 19.75 17.97
N LEU A 352 47.80 20.77 18.62
CA LEU A 352 48.45 22.06 18.76
C LEU A 352 49.47 21.94 19.90
N GLN A 353 50.76 22.14 19.60
CA GLN A 353 51.77 22.21 20.64
C GLN A 353 51.90 23.65 21.14
N ARG A 354 51.79 23.80 22.45
CA ARG A 354 52.07 25.08 23.08
C ARG A 354 53.56 25.31 23.09
N HIS A 355 53.99 26.39 22.49
CA HIS A 355 55.37 26.83 22.57
C HIS A 355 55.45 28.04 23.47
N ASP A 356 56.14 27.88 24.60
CA ASP A 356 56.41 28.97 25.55
C ASP A 356 57.68 29.69 25.07
N GLY A 357 57.49 30.81 24.36
CA GLY A 357 58.58 31.69 23.92
C GLY A 357 58.77 32.87 24.86
N VAL A 358 59.96 33.49 24.85
CA VAL A 358 60.32 34.62 25.68
C VAL A 358 59.42 35.85 25.50
N MET A 359 58.60 35.91 24.48
CA MET A 359 57.64 36.97 24.16
C MET A 359 56.17 36.59 24.22
N GLY A 360 55.83 35.47 24.80
CA GLY A 360 54.44 35.05 24.96
C GLY A 360 54.18 33.62 24.52
N GLU A 361 52.99 33.14 24.85
CA GLU A 361 52.51 31.82 24.46
C GLU A 361 52.08 31.83 23.00
N SER A 362 52.59 30.93 22.17
CA SER A 362 52.14 30.67 20.82
C SER A 362 51.78 29.22 20.64
N TRP A 363 50.68 28.96 19.91
CA TRP A 363 50.28 27.63 19.52
C TRP A 363 50.84 27.33 18.13
N VAL A 364 51.59 26.25 18.03
CA VAL A 364 52.21 25.81 16.76
C VAL A 364 51.60 24.47 16.40
N ASP A 365 51.27 24.28 15.12
CA ASP A 365 50.79 22.99 14.63
C ASP A 365 51.81 21.88 14.87
N GLY A 366 51.43 20.87 15.60
CA GLY A 366 52.24 19.66 15.75
C GLY A 366 52.31 18.94 14.40
N ASN A 367 53.54 18.65 13.91
CA ASN A 367 53.77 17.96 12.64
C ASN A 367 53.26 16.50 12.58
N GLN A 368 52.33 16.13 13.40
CA GLN A 368 51.74 14.79 13.39
C GLN A 368 50.39 14.80 12.72
N ILE A 369 50.29 14.14 11.57
CA ILE A 369 49.02 13.84 10.90
C ILE A 369 48.53 12.47 11.40
N THR A 370 47.38 12.46 12.06
CA THR A 370 46.70 11.22 12.48
C THR A 370 45.61 10.91 11.47
N ILE A 371 45.65 9.72 10.89
CA ILE A 371 44.54 9.23 10.03
C ILE A 371 43.53 8.55 10.94
N GLN A 372 42.31 9.05 10.93
CA GLN A 372 41.18 8.47 11.66
C GLN A 372 40.09 8.10 10.70
N MET A 373 39.40 6.98 10.99
CA MET A 373 38.18 6.61 10.27
C MET A 373 37.04 7.45 10.82
N GLU A 374 36.42 8.20 9.95
CA GLU A 374 35.26 9.06 10.28
C GLU A 374 34.10 8.74 9.36
N SER A 375 32.91 8.87 9.90
CA SER A 375 31.68 8.69 9.11
C SER A 375 31.64 9.67 7.96
N LYS A 376 31.26 9.20 6.78
CA LYS A 376 31.08 10.06 5.60
C LYS A 376 29.95 11.08 5.77
N ILE A 377 28.92 10.74 6.56
CA ILE A 377 27.82 11.62 6.97
C ILE A 377 27.77 11.61 8.48
N ASP A 378 27.78 12.78 9.11
CA ASP A 378 27.47 12.89 10.53
C ASP A 378 26.00 13.31 10.72
N VAL A 379 25.45 13.00 11.89
CA VAL A 379 24.09 13.40 12.29
C VAL A 379 23.90 14.92 12.18
N GLN A 380 24.95 15.70 12.52
CA GLN A 380 24.92 17.16 12.39
C GLN A 380 24.76 17.66 10.95
N ASP A 381 25.30 16.92 9.99
CA ASP A 381 25.13 17.25 8.57
C ASP A 381 23.68 17.08 8.14
N LEU A 382 23.02 16.02 8.60
CA LEU A 382 21.59 15.76 8.34
C LEU A 382 20.67 16.81 9.00
N ILE A 383 21.01 17.24 10.23
CA ILE A 383 20.21 18.25 10.95
C ILE A 383 20.28 19.62 10.27
N ARG A 384 21.41 19.95 9.66
CA ARG A 384 21.68 21.27 9.04
C ARG A 384 21.15 21.41 7.62
N LEU A 385 20.65 20.33 7.00
CA LEU A 385 20.07 20.39 5.66
C LEU A 385 18.94 21.41 5.57
N ASN A 386 18.92 22.19 4.51
CA ASN A 386 17.83 23.08 4.19
C ASN A 386 16.69 22.34 3.50
N ALA A 387 15.55 23.01 3.33
CA ALA A 387 14.42 22.45 2.57
C ALA A 387 14.85 22.16 1.12
N GLY A 388 14.59 20.93 0.68
CA GLY A 388 14.97 20.46 -0.66
C GLY A 388 16.38 19.91 -0.78
N GLU A 389 17.22 20.02 0.25
CA GLU A 389 18.54 19.38 0.29
C GLU A 389 18.45 17.98 0.90
N PHE A 390 19.26 17.05 0.39
CA PHE A 390 19.36 15.69 0.89
C PHE A 390 20.69 15.05 0.50
N PHE A 391 21.06 13.98 1.17
CA PHE A 391 22.15 13.13 0.75
C PHE A 391 21.62 11.91 0.00
N THR A 392 22.22 11.64 -1.15
CA THR A 392 22.03 10.38 -1.87
C THR A 392 23.14 9.41 -1.46
N VAL A 393 22.74 8.25 -0.92
CA VAL A 393 23.65 7.17 -0.52
C VAL A 393 23.44 5.99 -1.45
N PHE A 394 24.45 5.62 -2.20
CA PHE A 394 24.41 4.52 -3.15
C PHE A 394 25.75 3.75 -3.13
N GLN A 395 25.69 2.46 -2.81
CA GLN A 395 26.88 1.57 -2.75
C GLN A 395 28.03 2.11 -1.88
N GLY A 396 27.72 2.85 -0.81
CA GLY A 396 28.68 3.48 0.07
C GLY A 396 29.21 4.83 -0.41
N ASP A 397 28.86 5.28 -1.61
CA ASP A 397 29.10 6.64 -2.05
C ASP A 397 28.03 7.59 -1.49
N VAL A 398 28.48 8.80 -1.15
CA VAL A 398 27.63 9.85 -0.58
C VAL A 398 27.71 11.08 -1.47
N VAL A 399 26.56 11.48 -2.01
CA VAL A 399 26.46 12.64 -2.88
C VAL A 399 25.50 13.66 -2.28
N PRO A 400 25.96 14.87 -1.89
CA PRO A 400 25.05 15.96 -1.57
C PRO A 400 24.18 16.29 -2.78
N SER A 401 22.88 16.33 -2.59
CA SER A 401 21.89 16.46 -3.66
C SER A 401 20.86 17.51 -3.29
N ALA A 402 20.20 18.08 -4.29
CA ALA A 402 19.09 19.00 -4.09
C ALA A 402 17.93 18.64 -5.03
N SER A 403 16.70 18.79 -4.54
CA SER A 403 15.52 18.59 -5.34
C SER A 403 15.34 19.73 -6.36
N VAL A 404 14.78 19.38 -7.51
CA VAL A 404 14.39 20.39 -8.50
C VAL A 404 13.15 21.11 -7.98
N TYR A 405 13.26 22.43 -7.84
CA TYR A 405 12.13 23.27 -7.51
C TYR A 405 11.44 23.72 -8.80
N ILE A 406 10.17 23.41 -8.95
CA ILE A 406 9.32 23.92 -10.03
C ILE A 406 8.51 25.07 -9.44
N PRO A 407 8.70 26.33 -9.89
CA PRO A 407 7.96 27.48 -9.38
C PRO A 407 6.44 27.30 -9.53
N ASP A 408 5.67 27.83 -8.60
CA ASP A 408 4.21 27.76 -8.67
C ASP A 408 3.66 28.48 -9.91
N SER A 409 4.33 29.51 -10.40
CA SER A 409 4.01 30.17 -11.66
C SER A 409 4.12 29.27 -12.89
N GLU A 410 4.98 28.25 -12.86
CA GLU A 410 5.07 27.26 -13.93
C GLU A 410 4.04 26.12 -13.77
N LYS A 411 3.62 25.85 -12.51
CA LYS A 411 2.61 24.85 -12.19
C LYS A 411 1.19 25.38 -12.31
N SER A 412 1.01 26.71 -12.34
CA SER A 412 -0.30 27.34 -12.45
C SER A 412 -0.66 27.62 -13.90
N CYS A 413 -1.87 27.29 -14.27
CA CYS A 413 -2.45 27.70 -15.54
C CYS A 413 -3.63 28.62 -15.20
N ASP A 414 -3.40 29.95 -15.26
CA ASP A 414 -4.42 30.95 -14.91
C ASP A 414 -5.62 30.95 -15.89
N SER A 415 -5.47 30.29 -17.06
CA SER A 415 -6.47 30.30 -18.13
C SER A 415 -7.19 28.96 -18.34
N ASP A 416 -6.64 27.83 -17.89
CA ASP A 416 -7.24 26.52 -18.13
C ASP A 416 -7.55 25.79 -16.81
N PRO A 417 -8.70 25.13 -16.67
CA PRO A 417 -8.99 24.31 -15.51
C PRO A 417 -7.97 23.18 -15.39
N VAL A 418 -7.52 22.88 -14.18
CA VAL A 418 -6.65 21.74 -13.90
C VAL A 418 -7.49 20.47 -14.08
N VAL A 419 -7.30 19.78 -15.20
CA VAL A 419 -7.91 18.48 -15.50
C VAL A 419 -6.86 17.41 -15.28
N ILE A 420 -6.94 16.70 -14.16
CA ILE A 420 -5.98 15.63 -13.84
C ILE A 420 -6.33 14.34 -14.57
N ASN A 421 -7.62 14.05 -14.71
CA ASN A 421 -8.09 12.86 -15.41
C ASN A 421 -9.22 13.25 -16.37
N ARG A 422 -9.01 13.07 -17.65
CA ARG A 422 -9.99 13.39 -18.70
C ARG A 422 -11.14 12.39 -18.79
N TYR A 423 -11.00 11.23 -18.16
CA TYR A 423 -12.03 10.17 -18.15
C TYR A 423 -13.00 10.31 -16.97
N ILE A 424 -12.72 11.21 -16.04
CA ILE A 424 -13.67 11.54 -14.97
C ILE A 424 -14.65 12.56 -15.56
N SER A 425 -15.93 12.21 -15.61
CA SER A 425 -16.99 13.14 -15.97
C SER A 425 -17.06 14.26 -14.94
N VAL A 426 -16.63 15.46 -15.31
CA VAL A 426 -16.86 16.68 -14.55
C VAL A 426 -18.22 17.18 -15.00
N GLU A 427 -19.29 16.81 -14.28
CA GLU A 427 -20.58 17.47 -14.47
C GLU A 427 -20.43 18.94 -14.08
N ALA A 428 -20.69 19.84 -15.04
CA ALA A 428 -20.64 21.29 -14.87
C ALA A 428 -21.79 21.80 -14.00
#